data_94260227b5c9ea573cfed1f05c35bbc4
#
_entry.id   94260227b5c9ea573cfed1f05c35bbc4
#
_cell.length_a   1.000
_cell.length_b   1.000
_cell.length_c   1.000
_cell.angle_alpha   90.00
_cell.angle_beta   90.00
_cell.angle_gamma   90.00
#
_symmetry.space_group_name_H-M   'P 1'
#
loop_
_entity.id
_entity.type
_entity.pdbx_description
1 polymer ?
#
loop_
_entity_poly.entity_id
_entity_poly.type
_entity_poly.pdbx_seq_one_letter_code
_entity_poly.pdbx_strand_id
1 'polypeptide(L)'
;MTHELVGTVTSLHSDGGHNFSKPSITEAVFLAGIGIEGDAHSGPTTQHLSRQKKDASRPNLRQVHLVASELHEELRADGFDVPFGAFGENLTTSGLDLGELPVGSTLRLGDDVIIALTGFRDPCSQIDKFQEGLRAAVSFKPDTGPQLFRNGVMSVVVRGGTVRVGDTIKVALPAEPHQPMQKV
;
A
#
# COMPACT_ATOMS: atom_id res chain seq x y z
N MET A 1 4.72 4.86 28.80
CA MET A 1 5.72 4.57 27.76
C MET A 1 4.94 4.33 26.49
N THR A 2 4.97 5.22 25.53
CA THR A 2 4.37 5.00 24.20
C THR A 2 5.25 3.97 23.49
N HIS A 3 4.72 2.78 23.25
CA HIS A 3 5.41 1.78 22.41
C HIS A 3 5.56 2.36 21.00
N GLU A 4 6.81 2.54 20.57
CA GLU A 4 7.10 2.94 19.20
C GLU A 4 6.60 1.79 18.27
N LEU A 5 5.70 2.10 17.35
CA LEU A 5 5.26 1.14 16.34
C LEU A 5 6.36 1.05 15.27
N VAL A 6 6.98 -0.12 15.19
CA VAL A 6 8.13 -0.38 14.32
C VAL A 6 7.86 -1.60 13.45
N GLY A 7 8.15 -1.48 12.17
CA GLY A 7 8.08 -2.57 11.19
C GLY A 7 9.33 -2.62 10.33
N THR A 8 9.29 -3.45 9.30
CA THR A 8 10.40 -3.66 8.37
C THR A 8 9.89 -3.68 6.93
N VAL A 9 10.67 -3.15 5.99
CA VAL A 9 10.47 -3.32 4.55
C VAL A 9 10.92 -4.73 4.17
N THR A 10 9.97 -5.64 3.99
CA THR A 10 10.24 -7.06 3.69
C THR A 10 10.56 -7.27 2.21
N SER A 11 9.87 -6.54 1.33
CA SER A 11 10.11 -6.60 -0.12
C SER A 11 9.71 -5.29 -0.79
N LEU A 12 10.32 -5.00 -1.92
CA LEU A 12 10.04 -3.84 -2.78
C LEU A 12 9.71 -4.31 -4.19
N HIS A 13 8.77 -3.61 -4.83
CA HIS A 13 8.29 -3.95 -6.17
C HIS A 13 8.00 -2.68 -6.97
N SER A 14 8.36 -2.68 -8.24
CA SER A 14 8.05 -1.61 -9.17
C SER A 14 7.92 -2.15 -10.59
N ASP A 15 7.00 -1.57 -11.36
CA ASP A 15 6.82 -1.89 -12.77
C ASP A 15 6.37 -0.62 -13.51
N GLY A 16 7.04 -0.32 -14.61
CA GLY A 16 6.68 0.77 -15.52
C GLY A 16 5.42 0.49 -16.36
N GLY A 17 4.92 -0.73 -16.36
CA GLY A 17 3.67 -1.15 -17.01
C GLY A 17 2.49 -1.20 -16.03
N HIS A 18 1.26 -1.14 -16.58
CA HIS A 18 0.04 -1.33 -15.78
C HIS A 18 -0.31 -2.82 -15.62
N ASN A 19 0.68 -3.63 -15.18
CA ASN A 19 0.49 -5.04 -14.90
C ASN A 19 -0.19 -5.24 -13.54
N PHE A 20 -0.84 -6.41 -13.36
CA PHE A 20 -1.49 -6.73 -12.08
C PHE A 20 -0.46 -6.97 -10.98
N SER A 21 0.57 -7.77 -11.28
CA SER A 21 1.68 -8.07 -10.36
C SER A 21 2.93 -7.29 -10.74
N LYS A 22 3.79 -7.02 -9.78
CA LYS A 22 5.04 -6.27 -9.98
C LYS A 22 6.25 -7.12 -9.62
N PRO A 23 7.34 -7.06 -10.42
CA PRO A 23 8.59 -7.75 -10.10
C PRO A 23 9.27 -7.15 -8.87
N SER A 24 10.06 -7.97 -8.18
CA SER A 24 10.86 -7.55 -7.03
C SER A 24 12.06 -6.71 -7.46
N ILE A 25 12.39 -5.71 -6.64
CA ILE A 25 13.59 -4.87 -6.75
C ILE A 25 14.25 -4.80 -5.37
N THR A 26 15.52 -4.43 -5.32
CA THR A 26 16.28 -4.35 -4.05
C THR A 26 16.24 -2.98 -3.40
N GLU A 27 16.06 -1.94 -4.21
CA GLU A 27 15.91 -0.55 -3.75
C GLU A 27 14.98 0.22 -4.68
N ALA A 28 14.37 1.27 -4.16
CA ALA A 28 13.49 2.17 -4.90
C ALA A 28 13.72 3.63 -4.52
N VAL A 29 13.67 4.53 -5.50
CA VAL A 29 13.72 5.98 -5.29
C VAL A 29 12.30 6.50 -5.15
N PHE A 30 12.02 7.16 -4.04
CA PHE A 30 10.75 7.80 -3.73
C PHE A 30 10.85 9.29 -4.03
N LEU A 31 9.89 9.82 -4.76
CA LEU A 31 9.81 11.22 -5.18
C LEU A 31 8.63 11.90 -4.50
N ALA A 32 8.88 12.98 -3.74
CA ALA A 32 7.84 13.69 -2.99
C ALA A 32 6.72 14.18 -3.91
N GLY A 33 5.46 13.88 -3.54
CA GLY A 33 4.26 14.23 -4.29
C GLY A 33 4.05 13.45 -5.60
N ILE A 34 4.94 12.51 -5.92
CA ILE A 34 4.95 11.78 -7.20
C ILE A 34 4.73 10.27 -6.97
N GLY A 35 5.54 9.64 -6.13
CA GLY A 35 5.53 8.19 -5.92
C GLY A 35 6.90 7.57 -6.13
N ILE A 36 6.95 6.34 -6.64
CA ILE A 36 8.20 5.62 -6.90
C ILE A 36 8.66 5.90 -8.33
N GLU A 37 9.92 6.28 -8.49
CA GLU A 37 10.53 6.54 -9.80
C GLU A 37 10.41 5.31 -10.72
N GLY A 38 9.89 5.53 -11.93
CA GLY A 38 9.71 4.47 -12.93
C GLY A 38 8.50 3.56 -12.72
N ASP A 39 7.72 3.74 -11.65
CA ASP A 39 6.48 2.98 -11.46
C ASP A 39 5.32 3.57 -12.28
N ALA A 40 4.47 2.70 -12.84
CA ALA A 40 3.32 3.11 -13.65
C ALA A 40 2.29 3.97 -12.89
N HIS A 41 2.28 3.93 -11.54
CA HIS A 41 1.39 4.72 -10.71
C HIS A 41 2.01 6.04 -10.22
N SER A 42 3.26 6.33 -10.62
CA SER A 42 3.94 7.58 -10.34
C SER A 42 3.31 8.75 -11.07
N GLY A 43 3.04 9.83 -10.34
CA GLY A 43 2.54 11.08 -10.91
C GLY A 43 1.77 11.92 -9.90
N PRO A 44 1.67 13.24 -10.09
CA PRO A 44 0.96 14.14 -9.17
C PRO A 44 -0.56 13.97 -9.26
N THR A 45 -1.06 13.52 -10.41
CA THR A 45 -2.49 13.24 -10.63
C THR A 45 -2.72 11.73 -10.78
N THR A 46 -3.97 11.32 -10.73
CA THR A 46 -4.34 9.89 -10.75
C THR A 46 -3.78 9.17 -11.98
N GLN A 47 -3.10 8.05 -11.76
CA GLN A 47 -2.47 7.23 -12.81
C GLN A 47 -3.27 5.97 -13.14
N HIS A 48 -4.25 5.59 -12.30
CA HIS A 48 -5.06 4.41 -12.55
C HIS A 48 -5.99 4.62 -13.76
N LEU A 49 -5.83 3.81 -14.80
CA LEU A 49 -6.47 3.98 -16.12
C LEU A 49 -8.00 4.19 -16.06
N SER A 50 -8.71 3.42 -15.22
CA SER A 50 -10.17 3.55 -15.09
C SER A 50 -10.60 4.84 -14.37
N ARG A 51 -9.72 5.40 -13.52
CA ARG A 51 -9.95 6.66 -12.81
C ARG A 51 -9.60 7.86 -13.67
N GLN A 52 -8.53 7.77 -14.47
CA GLN A 52 -8.16 8.79 -15.46
C GLN A 52 -9.30 9.04 -16.47
N LYS A 53 -9.99 7.97 -16.88
CA LYS A 53 -11.17 8.08 -17.76
C LYS A 53 -12.32 8.88 -17.14
N LYS A 54 -12.40 8.95 -15.81
CA LYS A 54 -13.43 9.70 -15.09
C LYS A 54 -13.00 11.15 -14.86
N ASP A 55 -11.78 11.34 -14.37
CA ASP A 55 -11.20 12.66 -14.11
C ASP A 55 -9.68 12.52 -13.94
N ALA A 56 -8.93 12.91 -14.97
CA ALA A 56 -7.47 12.83 -14.98
C ALA A 56 -6.80 13.92 -14.12
N SER A 57 -7.53 14.97 -13.71
CA SER A 57 -6.99 16.08 -12.93
C SER A 57 -6.97 15.85 -11.43
N ARG A 58 -7.62 14.78 -10.94
CA ARG A 58 -7.69 14.46 -9.50
C ARG A 58 -6.29 14.20 -8.93
N PRO A 59 -5.99 14.69 -7.72
CA PRO A 59 -4.74 14.36 -7.05
C PRO A 59 -4.53 12.85 -6.92
N ASN A 60 -3.28 12.41 -7.08
CA ASN A 60 -2.93 11.01 -6.91
C ASN A 60 -2.75 10.67 -5.43
N LEU A 61 -3.79 10.17 -4.80
CA LEU A 61 -3.76 9.65 -3.43
C LEU A 61 -3.29 8.20 -3.34
N ARG A 62 -2.83 7.62 -4.45
CA ARG A 62 -2.48 6.20 -4.61
C ARG A 62 -1.08 6.06 -5.22
N GLN A 63 -0.12 6.84 -4.71
CA GLN A 63 1.24 6.87 -5.24
C GLN A 63 2.03 5.61 -4.88
N VAL A 64 1.82 5.07 -3.65
CA VAL A 64 2.51 3.89 -3.15
C VAL A 64 1.51 2.96 -2.49
N HIS A 65 1.55 1.69 -2.85
CA HIS A 65 0.70 0.62 -2.32
C HIS A 65 1.51 -0.25 -1.36
N LEU A 66 1.01 -0.46 -0.15
CA LEU A 66 1.61 -1.29 0.90
C LEU A 66 0.71 -2.48 1.23
N VAL A 67 1.32 -3.65 1.41
CA VAL A 67 0.65 -4.87 1.89
C VAL A 67 1.49 -5.48 3.02
N ALA A 68 0.85 -5.94 4.09
CA ALA A 68 1.53 -6.66 5.17
C ALA A 68 1.89 -8.09 4.74
N SER A 69 3.09 -8.55 5.06
CA SER A 69 3.53 -9.93 4.80
C SER A 69 2.66 -10.95 5.53
N GLU A 70 2.14 -10.57 6.68
CA GLU A 70 1.23 -11.36 7.50
C GLU A 70 -0.04 -11.74 6.74
N LEU A 71 -0.57 -10.83 5.90
CA LEU A 71 -1.70 -11.16 5.02
C LEU A 71 -1.35 -12.23 3.99
N HIS A 72 -0.14 -12.17 3.41
CA HIS A 72 0.31 -13.20 2.47
C HIS A 72 0.45 -14.57 3.16
N GLU A 73 0.89 -14.59 4.42
CA GLU A 73 0.99 -15.81 5.21
C GLU A 73 -0.39 -16.38 5.54
N GLU A 74 -1.36 -15.56 5.98
CA GLU A 74 -2.75 -15.95 6.20
C GLU A 74 -3.35 -16.55 4.93
N LEU A 75 -3.24 -15.87 3.81
CA LEU A 75 -3.78 -16.34 2.53
C LEU A 75 -3.16 -17.67 2.10
N ARG A 76 -1.86 -17.85 2.33
CA ARG A 76 -1.18 -19.12 2.04
C ARG A 76 -1.72 -20.26 2.94
N ALA A 77 -1.98 -19.98 4.21
CA ALA A 77 -2.61 -20.95 5.11
C ALA A 77 -4.02 -21.33 4.67
N ASP A 78 -4.75 -20.41 4.05
CA ASP A 78 -6.08 -20.62 3.48
C ASP A 78 -6.07 -21.25 2.08
N GLY A 79 -4.87 -21.61 1.56
CA GLY A 79 -4.70 -22.30 0.28
C GLY A 79 -4.54 -21.39 -0.94
N PHE A 80 -4.37 -20.07 -0.75
CA PHE A 80 -4.09 -19.15 -1.84
C PHE A 80 -2.58 -19.00 -2.06
N ASP A 81 -2.14 -19.08 -3.32
CA ASP A 81 -0.75 -18.82 -3.71
C ASP A 81 -0.60 -17.36 -4.16
N VAL A 82 -0.31 -16.49 -3.21
CA VAL A 82 -0.16 -15.04 -3.44
C VAL A 82 1.24 -14.61 -3.02
N PRO A 83 2.23 -14.66 -3.91
CA PRO A 83 3.59 -14.19 -3.62
C PRO A 83 3.63 -12.67 -3.43
N PHE A 84 4.69 -12.16 -2.81
CA PHE A 84 4.92 -10.71 -2.69
C PHE A 84 4.95 -10.06 -4.08
N GLY A 85 4.35 -8.88 -4.23
CA GLY A 85 4.15 -8.19 -5.50
C GLY A 85 2.89 -8.63 -6.28
N ALA A 86 2.23 -9.72 -5.87
CA ALA A 86 1.09 -10.26 -6.59
C ALA A 86 -0.15 -9.35 -6.56
N PHE A 87 -0.35 -8.57 -5.51
CA PHE A 87 -1.41 -7.56 -5.45
C PHE A 87 -1.05 -6.28 -6.22
N GLY A 88 0.14 -6.20 -6.82
CA GLY A 88 0.67 -4.99 -7.42
C GLY A 88 1.15 -3.97 -6.40
N GLU A 89 1.42 -4.41 -5.18
CA GLU A 89 2.01 -3.59 -4.14
C GLU A 89 3.43 -3.15 -4.49
N ASN A 90 3.82 -2.00 -3.95
CA ASN A 90 5.18 -1.47 -4.05
C ASN A 90 6.03 -1.87 -2.83
N LEU A 91 5.41 -1.93 -1.65
CA LEU A 91 6.04 -2.38 -0.42
C LEU A 91 5.29 -3.56 0.16
N THR A 92 6.02 -4.63 0.49
CA THR A 92 5.56 -5.62 1.47
C THR A 92 6.23 -5.28 2.80
N THR A 93 5.44 -5.13 3.86
CA THR A 93 5.92 -4.76 5.21
C THR A 93 5.72 -5.91 6.17
N SER A 94 6.45 -5.94 7.28
CA SER A 94 6.21 -6.85 8.41
C SER A 94 6.22 -6.12 9.75
N GLY A 95 5.53 -6.69 10.74
CA GLY A 95 5.49 -6.17 12.10
C GLY A 95 4.53 -4.99 12.32
N LEU A 96 3.68 -4.67 11.33
CA LEU A 96 2.72 -3.57 11.39
C LEU A 96 1.33 -4.06 10.96
N ASP A 97 0.33 -3.83 11.79
CA ASP A 97 -1.06 -3.92 11.35
C ASP A 97 -1.44 -2.64 10.61
N LEU A 98 -1.22 -2.66 9.28
CA LEU A 98 -1.51 -1.51 8.43
C LEU A 98 -2.99 -1.11 8.44
N GLY A 99 -3.89 -2.08 8.68
CA GLY A 99 -5.34 -1.86 8.66
C GLY A 99 -5.86 -1.07 9.86
N GLU A 100 -5.17 -1.18 10.99
CA GLU A 100 -5.54 -0.50 12.23
C GLU A 100 -4.96 0.93 12.34
N LEU A 101 -4.06 1.31 11.43
CA LEU A 101 -3.51 2.66 11.44
C LEU A 101 -4.55 3.67 10.94
N PRO A 102 -4.71 4.82 11.62
CA PRO A 102 -5.62 5.87 11.16
C PRO A 102 -5.13 6.54 9.87
N VAL A 103 -6.05 7.08 9.08
CA VAL A 103 -5.70 7.90 7.91
C VAL A 103 -4.84 9.09 8.33
N GLY A 104 -3.80 9.39 7.53
CA GLY A 104 -2.83 10.44 7.85
C GLY A 104 -1.67 9.97 8.73
N SER A 105 -1.65 8.70 9.19
CA SER A 105 -0.44 8.13 9.81
C SER A 105 0.73 8.25 8.85
N THR A 106 1.88 8.66 9.36
CA THR A 106 3.11 8.75 8.57
C THR A 106 4.04 7.61 8.91
N LEU A 107 4.65 7.03 7.88
CA LEU A 107 5.64 5.98 7.98
C LEU A 107 6.98 6.54 7.50
N ARG A 108 7.97 6.53 8.37
CA ARG A 108 9.37 6.81 7.99
C ARG A 108 10.04 5.49 7.60
N LEU A 109 10.46 5.40 6.35
CA LEU A 109 11.12 4.24 5.75
C LEU A 109 12.62 4.53 5.69
N GLY A 110 13.42 3.74 6.41
CA GLY A 110 14.84 4.00 6.58
C GLY A 110 15.11 5.37 7.22
N ASP A 111 16.12 6.09 6.71
CA ASP A 111 16.55 7.35 7.30
C ASP A 111 15.77 8.56 6.80
N ASP A 112 15.35 8.57 5.54
CA ASP A 112 14.92 9.79 4.87
C ASP A 112 13.47 9.81 4.41
N VAL A 113 12.95 8.71 3.87
CA VAL A 113 11.66 8.69 3.20
C VAL A 113 10.52 8.76 4.19
N ILE A 114 9.53 9.61 3.91
CA ILE A 114 8.28 9.71 4.67
C ILE A 114 7.12 9.55 3.69
N ILE A 115 6.22 8.62 3.99
CA ILE A 115 4.94 8.44 3.31
C ILE A 115 3.80 8.67 4.28
N ALA A 116 2.64 9.14 3.78
CA ALA A 116 1.42 9.31 4.57
C ALA A 116 0.31 8.40 4.05
N LEU A 117 -0.34 7.64 4.93
CA LEU A 117 -1.43 6.74 4.58
C LEU A 117 -2.68 7.53 4.17
N THR A 118 -3.30 7.13 3.08
CA THR A 118 -4.46 7.81 2.49
C THR A 118 -5.74 6.98 2.58
N GLY A 119 -5.66 5.67 2.63
CA GLY A 119 -6.83 4.81 2.75
C GLY A 119 -6.60 3.39 2.26
N PHE A 120 -7.65 2.56 2.34
CA PHE A 120 -7.63 1.20 1.82
C PHE A 120 -7.65 1.16 0.29
N ARG A 121 -6.90 0.21 -0.25
CA ARG A 121 -6.97 -0.08 -1.67
C ARG A 121 -8.28 -0.77 -2.01
N ASP A 122 -9.00 -0.23 -3.00
CA ASP A 122 -10.11 -0.93 -3.63
C ASP A 122 -9.55 -1.92 -4.67
N PRO A 123 -9.77 -3.25 -4.51
CA PRO A 123 -9.22 -4.23 -5.43
C PRO A 123 -9.81 -4.06 -6.83
N CYS A 124 -8.99 -4.22 -7.86
CA CYS A 124 -9.47 -4.25 -9.22
C CYS A 124 -10.18 -5.60 -9.52
N SER A 125 -10.95 -5.64 -10.60
CA SER A 125 -11.65 -6.86 -11.04
C SER A 125 -10.69 -8.01 -11.44
N GLN A 126 -9.38 -7.74 -11.51
CA GLN A 126 -8.38 -8.74 -11.89
C GLN A 126 -8.00 -9.67 -10.73
N ILE A 127 -8.36 -9.33 -9.48
CA ILE A 127 -7.98 -10.12 -8.31
C ILE A 127 -8.53 -11.56 -8.38
N ASP A 128 -9.80 -11.73 -8.78
CA ASP A 128 -10.38 -13.07 -8.95
C ASP A 128 -9.95 -13.76 -10.26
N LYS A 129 -9.43 -12.99 -11.25
CA LYS A 129 -8.79 -13.58 -12.42
C LYS A 129 -7.40 -14.13 -12.10
N PHE A 130 -6.72 -13.51 -11.11
CA PHE A 130 -5.44 -14.01 -10.63
C PHE A 130 -5.61 -15.32 -9.87
N GLN A 131 -6.57 -15.37 -8.92
CA GLN A 131 -6.97 -16.60 -8.26
C GLN A 131 -8.42 -16.50 -7.81
N GLU A 132 -9.23 -17.51 -8.18
CA GLU A 132 -10.66 -17.56 -7.86
C GLU A 132 -10.89 -17.53 -6.35
N GLY A 133 -11.84 -16.68 -5.90
CA GLY A 133 -12.18 -16.51 -4.48
C GLY A 133 -11.25 -15.59 -3.69
N LEU A 134 -10.14 -15.14 -4.27
CA LEU A 134 -9.17 -14.29 -3.57
C LEU A 134 -9.78 -12.96 -3.13
N ARG A 135 -10.68 -12.39 -3.94
CA ARG A 135 -11.38 -11.16 -3.56
C ARG A 135 -12.24 -11.32 -2.32
N ALA A 136 -12.92 -12.45 -2.20
CA ALA A 136 -13.71 -12.77 -1.00
C ALA A 136 -12.80 -12.96 0.21
N ALA A 137 -11.69 -13.66 0.07
CA ALA A 137 -10.72 -13.91 1.15
C ALA A 137 -10.11 -12.62 1.73
N VAL A 138 -9.89 -11.59 0.91
CA VAL A 138 -9.37 -10.30 1.40
C VAL A 138 -10.46 -9.31 1.80
N SER A 139 -11.73 -9.67 1.66
CA SER A 139 -12.86 -8.80 1.98
C SER A 139 -13.19 -8.85 3.48
N PHE A 140 -13.52 -7.71 4.06
CA PHE A 140 -14.07 -7.65 5.41
C PHE A 140 -15.12 -6.53 5.52
N LYS A 141 -16.03 -6.70 6.47
CA LYS A 141 -17.07 -5.70 6.75
C LYS A 141 -16.89 -5.21 8.17
N PRO A 142 -16.49 -3.94 8.38
CA PRO A 142 -16.46 -3.36 9.71
C PRO A 142 -17.89 -3.25 10.29
N ASP A 143 -18.00 -3.06 11.60
CA ASP A 143 -19.28 -2.93 12.30
C ASP A 143 -20.13 -1.77 11.74
N THR A 144 -19.47 -0.70 11.31
CA THR A 144 -20.09 0.46 10.67
C THR A 144 -19.36 0.79 9.36
N GLY A 145 -20.14 1.18 8.35
CA GLY A 145 -19.59 1.62 7.06
C GLY A 145 -19.67 0.57 5.94
N PRO A 146 -19.06 0.87 4.79
CA PRO A 146 -19.06 0.00 3.63
C PRO A 146 -18.12 -1.19 3.81
N GLN A 147 -18.30 -2.22 2.96
CA GLN A 147 -17.32 -3.31 2.84
C GLN A 147 -15.96 -2.78 2.40
N LEU A 148 -14.91 -3.21 3.10
CA LEU A 148 -13.50 -2.88 2.84
C LEU A 148 -12.74 -4.14 2.40
N PHE A 149 -11.47 -3.94 2.02
CA PHE A 149 -10.60 -5.03 1.56
C PHE A 149 -9.23 -4.91 2.21
N ARG A 150 -8.69 -6.03 2.69
CA ARG A 150 -7.39 -6.11 3.36
C ARG A 150 -6.20 -6.22 2.40
N ASN A 151 -6.43 -6.10 1.09
CA ASN A 151 -5.37 -6.21 0.08
C ASN A 151 -4.45 -4.96 0.02
N GLY A 152 -4.29 -4.32 1.14
CA GLY A 152 -3.33 -3.26 1.40
C GLY A 152 -3.91 -1.86 1.51
N VAL A 153 -3.01 -0.95 1.82
CA VAL A 153 -3.28 0.48 2.02
C VAL A 153 -2.51 1.31 1.00
N MET A 154 -3.06 2.46 0.68
CA MET A 154 -2.47 3.43 -0.23
C MET A 154 -1.83 4.56 0.54
N SER A 155 -0.83 5.19 -0.06
CA SER A 155 -0.12 6.31 0.52
C SER A 155 0.37 7.30 -0.53
N VAL A 156 0.79 8.48 -0.05
CA VAL A 156 1.49 9.51 -0.83
C VAL A 156 2.87 9.73 -0.25
N VAL A 157 3.83 10.10 -1.09
CA VAL A 157 5.19 10.42 -0.67
C VAL A 157 5.26 11.86 -0.19
N VAL A 158 5.57 12.06 1.09
CA VAL A 158 5.72 13.38 1.72
C VAL A 158 7.17 13.87 1.59
N ARG A 159 8.14 12.98 1.85
CA ARG A 159 9.56 13.26 1.69
C ARG A 159 10.22 12.12 0.91
N GLY A 160 10.96 12.46 -0.12
CA GLY A 160 11.64 11.52 -1.00
C GLY A 160 12.97 11.05 -0.44
N GLY A 161 13.54 10.07 -1.13
CA GLY A 161 14.81 9.41 -0.81
C GLY A 161 14.85 8.00 -1.36
N THR A 162 15.84 7.22 -0.94
CA THR A 162 15.96 5.81 -1.35
C THR A 162 15.55 4.89 -0.21
N VAL A 163 14.74 3.89 -0.53
CA VAL A 163 14.34 2.80 0.39
C VAL A 163 14.94 1.50 -0.10
N ARG A 164 15.39 0.67 0.84
CA ARG A 164 15.96 -0.65 0.58
C ARG A 164 15.20 -1.74 1.31
N VAL A 165 15.22 -2.93 0.77
CA VAL A 165 14.76 -4.13 1.50
C VAL A 165 15.55 -4.26 2.80
N GLY A 166 14.85 -4.49 3.91
CA GLY A 166 15.41 -4.53 5.27
C GLY A 166 15.38 -3.21 6.02
N ASP A 167 15.02 -2.09 5.38
CA ASP A 167 14.89 -0.81 6.06
C ASP A 167 13.82 -0.86 7.16
N THR A 168 14.10 -0.19 8.27
CA THR A 168 13.15 -0.05 9.38
C THR A 168 12.03 0.92 9.02
N ILE A 169 10.83 0.59 9.43
CA ILE A 169 9.65 1.46 9.32
C ILE A 169 9.29 1.96 10.71
N LYS A 170 9.24 3.29 10.89
CA LYS A 170 8.76 3.92 12.13
C LYS A 170 7.46 4.66 11.86
N VAL A 171 6.45 4.41 12.69
CA VAL A 171 5.12 4.99 12.53
C VAL A 171 4.94 6.18 13.46
N ALA A 172 4.40 7.28 12.93
CA ALA A 172 3.89 8.39 13.73
C ALA A 172 2.39 8.57 13.42
N LEU A 173 1.57 8.53 14.47
CA LEU A 173 0.13 8.72 14.36
C LEU A 173 -0.21 10.20 14.16
N PRO A 174 -1.31 10.52 13.46
CA PRO A 174 -1.79 11.90 13.34
C PRO A 174 -2.29 12.41 14.70
N ALA A 175 -2.60 13.70 14.78
CA ALA A 175 -3.25 14.26 15.95
C ALA A 175 -4.65 13.67 16.18
N GLU A 176 -5.05 13.49 17.41
CA GLU A 176 -6.41 13.07 17.77
C GLU A 176 -7.46 14.17 17.44
N PRO A 177 -8.72 13.80 17.13
CA PRO A 177 -9.25 12.43 17.10
C PRO A 177 -8.84 11.67 15.84
N HIS A 178 -8.43 10.41 16.02
CA HIS A 178 -8.07 9.54 14.92
C HIS A 178 -9.27 9.18 14.04
N GLN A 179 -9.06 9.15 12.75
CA GLN A 179 -10.09 8.76 11.77
C GLN A 179 -9.70 7.41 11.13
N PRO A 180 -10.61 6.43 11.08
CA PRO A 180 -10.33 5.17 10.41
C PRO A 180 -10.15 5.38 8.91
N MET A 181 -9.30 4.58 8.29
CA MET A 181 -9.14 4.59 6.84
C MET A 181 -10.42 4.18 6.15
N GLN A 182 -10.68 4.81 5.00
CA GLN A 182 -11.75 4.48 4.07
C GLN A 182 -11.14 4.09 2.72
N LYS A 183 -11.95 3.67 1.77
CA LYS A 183 -11.48 3.45 0.39
C LYS A 183 -10.99 4.76 -0.23
N VAL A 184 -9.88 4.69 -0.94
CA VAL A 184 -9.28 5.81 -1.66
C VAL A 184 -9.10 5.50 -3.15
#